data_2f27b9b18cee2d71a576ad62978f79ce
#
_entry.id   2f27b9b18cee2d71a576ad62978f79ce
#
_cell.length_a   1.000
_cell.length_b   1.000
_cell.length_c   1.000
_cell.angle_alpha   90.00
_cell.angle_beta   90.00
_cell.angle_gamma   90.00
#
_symmetry.space_group_name_H-M   'P 1'
#
loop_
_entity.id
_entity.type
_entity.pdbx_description
1 polymer ?
#
loop_
_entity_poly.entity_id
_entity_poly.type
_entity_poly.pdbx_seq_one_letter_code
_entity_poly.pdbx_strand_id
1 'polypeptide(L)'
;MRRYFGVTITIAVVILTLIVMSVAGNITFDRPLENEFAPNRSTYNSGPTGTRALYQLLEESGTPVKRWRGRYSQLHAEAKGSILVIIGPFLSGQKISDEETVTLQDWLSSGGQALIISRSPIEQFGDPAIRTKASDKSPSLDATPEQFIYEESDELIAQPTELTRKVRGLALSDFASRLSFHPQDGTQDEAGKAEGTDAPDEADRTEAPADPSAKKDEDEEYSAPTLSAPVIHLGDKDGAALVDFTYGEGRVIFLSDPFVVANNGIARGGNLTLAMNILRSMGAPDRRILFDEFHHGYHDEGNPLVNYFRGTPAPWLLLQGLGLSLLIIYTYGRRFARPLPLPQVDRHSPLEFVGSMANLQQAARARELALENIYPRFKAGLCRKLGLSSRASRDEILAGARRRRFPISEIELRQTLSDAEMTLAGELIDDARLLTLVSRMRRIISQTAPRA
;
A
#
# COMPACT_ATOMS: atom_id res chain seq x y z
N MET A 1 27.55 23.46 -16.68
CA MET A 1 26.40 22.78 -17.29
C MET A 1 26.23 21.29 -16.88
N ARG A 2 27.28 20.46 -16.78
CA ARG A 2 27.13 19.03 -16.40
C ARG A 2 26.62 18.73 -14.97
N ARG A 3 26.73 19.64 -14.01
CA ARG A 3 26.28 19.42 -12.63
C ARG A 3 24.75 19.51 -12.49
N TYR A 4 24.10 20.35 -13.27
CA TYR A 4 22.63 20.51 -13.22
C TYR A 4 21.88 19.41 -13.99
N PHE A 5 22.54 18.80 -14.98
CA PHE A 5 21.94 17.71 -15.78
C PHE A 5 21.59 16.47 -14.95
N GLY A 6 22.45 16.12 -13.96
CA GLY A 6 22.14 15.01 -13.04
C GLY A 6 20.96 15.31 -12.12
N VAL A 7 20.87 16.54 -11.61
CA VAL A 7 19.77 16.96 -10.72
C VAL A 7 18.44 17.02 -11.49
N THR A 8 18.45 17.55 -12.73
CA THR A 8 17.23 17.59 -13.58
C THR A 8 16.72 16.21 -13.92
N ILE A 9 17.59 15.25 -14.23
CA ILE A 9 17.18 13.86 -14.47
C ILE A 9 16.57 13.25 -13.20
N THR A 10 17.18 13.44 -12.03
CA THR A 10 16.64 12.91 -10.77
C THR A 10 15.27 13.49 -10.46
N ILE A 11 15.09 14.80 -10.64
CA ILE A 11 13.79 15.46 -10.44
C ILE A 11 12.76 14.93 -11.46
N ALA A 12 13.13 14.80 -12.73
CA ALA A 12 12.23 14.27 -13.76
C ALA A 12 11.78 12.84 -13.47
N VAL A 13 12.69 11.99 -12.99
CA VAL A 13 12.39 10.62 -12.59
C VAL A 13 11.46 10.58 -11.37
N VAL A 14 11.71 11.42 -10.35
CA VAL A 14 10.83 11.51 -9.17
C VAL A 14 9.43 11.97 -9.58
N ILE A 15 9.32 12.98 -10.42
CA ILE A 15 8.02 13.47 -10.93
C ILE A 15 7.32 12.37 -11.74
N LEU A 16 8.03 11.67 -12.62
CA LEU A 16 7.45 10.55 -13.39
C LEU A 16 6.97 9.43 -12.48
N THR A 17 7.73 9.08 -11.44
CA THR A 17 7.33 8.06 -10.46
C THR A 17 6.09 8.50 -9.69
N LEU A 18 5.99 9.76 -9.29
CA LEU A 18 4.81 10.32 -8.62
C LEU A 18 3.58 10.33 -9.53
N ILE A 19 3.75 10.66 -10.82
CA ILE A 19 2.67 10.62 -11.81
C ILE A 19 2.18 9.17 -12.01
N VAL A 20 3.10 8.21 -12.20
CA VAL A 20 2.76 6.79 -12.35
C VAL A 20 2.05 6.27 -11.10
N MET A 21 2.52 6.66 -9.92
CA MET A 21 1.90 6.27 -8.65
C MET A 21 0.50 6.87 -8.47
N SER A 22 0.31 8.13 -8.89
CA SER A 22 -1.00 8.80 -8.87
C SER A 22 -1.98 8.15 -9.86
N VAL A 23 -1.54 7.85 -11.07
CA VAL A 23 -2.36 7.17 -12.09
C VAL A 23 -2.71 5.75 -11.64
N ALA A 24 -1.73 4.99 -11.13
CA ALA A 24 -1.97 3.64 -10.61
C ALA A 24 -2.93 3.65 -9.40
N GLY A 25 -2.82 4.65 -8.52
CA GLY A 25 -3.74 4.86 -7.40
C GLY A 25 -5.17 5.13 -7.86
N ASN A 26 -5.35 5.95 -8.88
CA ASN A 26 -6.68 6.22 -9.44
C ASN A 26 -7.30 5.00 -10.13
N ILE A 27 -6.50 4.22 -10.87
CA ILE A 27 -6.99 3.00 -11.55
C ILE A 27 -7.43 1.92 -10.54
N THR A 28 -6.79 1.86 -9.35
CA THR A 28 -7.13 0.86 -8.33
C THR A 28 -8.24 1.29 -7.37
N PHE A 29 -8.59 2.58 -7.33
CA PHE A 29 -9.64 3.10 -6.45
C PHE A 29 -11.04 3.15 -7.08
N ASP A 30 -11.16 3.01 -8.40
CA ASP A 30 -12.45 2.69 -9.00
C ASP A 30 -12.78 1.20 -8.70
N ARG A 31 -13.10 0.93 -7.43
CA ARG A 31 -13.81 -0.31 -7.12
C ARG A 31 -15.13 -0.24 -7.87
N PRO A 32 -15.40 -1.16 -8.80
CA PRO A 32 -16.72 -1.20 -9.40
C PRO A 32 -17.74 -1.24 -8.26
N LEU A 33 -18.77 -0.41 -8.36
CA LEU A 33 -19.84 -0.39 -7.39
C LEU A 33 -20.29 -1.86 -7.22
N GLU A 34 -20.18 -2.36 -5.99
CA GLU A 34 -20.60 -3.72 -5.67
C GLU A 34 -22.07 -3.85 -6.02
N ASN A 35 -22.35 -4.81 -6.86
CA ASN A 35 -23.69 -5.11 -7.31
C ASN A 35 -23.89 -6.64 -7.38
N GLU A 36 -25.07 -7.08 -7.71
CA GLU A 36 -25.39 -8.50 -7.76
C GLU A 36 -24.71 -9.26 -8.91
N PHE A 37 -24.02 -8.58 -9.86
CA PHE A 37 -23.19 -9.19 -10.89
C PHE A 37 -21.78 -9.55 -10.43
N ALA A 38 -21.22 -8.70 -9.59
CA ALA A 38 -19.91 -8.88 -9.02
C ALA A 38 -20.00 -8.70 -7.50
N PRO A 39 -20.78 -9.56 -6.81
CA PRO A 39 -20.97 -9.47 -5.38
C PRO A 39 -19.71 -9.91 -4.65
N ASN A 40 -19.45 -9.29 -3.51
CA ASN A 40 -18.45 -9.74 -2.57
C ASN A 40 -19.15 -10.19 -1.28
N ARG A 41 -19.40 -11.51 -1.16
CA ARG A 41 -20.17 -12.11 -0.06
C ARG A 41 -19.38 -12.32 1.24
N SER A 42 -18.14 -11.87 1.31
CA SER A 42 -17.30 -12.01 2.49
C SER A 42 -17.90 -11.35 3.73
N THR A 43 -17.67 -11.94 4.90
CA THR A 43 -18.01 -11.34 6.20
C THR A 43 -17.10 -10.17 6.58
N TYR A 44 -16.01 -9.93 5.84
CA TYR A 44 -15.20 -8.72 5.97
C TYR A 44 -15.80 -7.52 5.24
N ASN A 45 -16.66 -7.79 4.26
CA ASN A 45 -17.24 -6.76 3.42
C ASN A 45 -18.42 -6.05 4.11
N SER A 46 -18.29 -4.73 4.28
CA SER A 46 -19.34 -3.84 4.77
C SER A 46 -20.22 -3.24 3.68
N GLY A 47 -19.89 -3.50 2.39
CA GLY A 47 -20.69 -3.06 1.25
C GLY A 47 -22.05 -3.80 1.19
N PRO A 48 -22.93 -3.39 0.27
CA PRO A 48 -24.31 -3.89 0.20
C PRO A 48 -24.39 -5.39 0.00
N THR A 49 -23.44 -5.99 -0.75
CA THR A 49 -23.45 -7.41 -1.07
C THR A 49 -22.71 -8.28 -0.06
N GLY A 50 -21.99 -7.68 0.90
CA GLY A 50 -21.28 -8.38 1.97
C GLY A 50 -22.22 -9.02 2.99
N THR A 51 -21.64 -9.84 3.88
CA THR A 51 -22.39 -10.53 4.95
C THR A 51 -21.91 -10.18 6.35
N ARG A 52 -21.21 -9.04 6.47
CA ARG A 52 -20.66 -8.57 7.75
C ARG A 52 -21.73 -8.34 8.80
N ALA A 53 -22.92 -7.86 8.39
CA ALA A 53 -24.01 -7.58 9.35
C ALA A 53 -24.49 -8.87 10.05
N LEU A 54 -24.65 -9.99 9.32
CA LEU A 54 -24.99 -11.27 9.92
C LEU A 54 -23.89 -11.74 10.87
N TYR A 55 -22.64 -11.67 10.44
CA TYR A 55 -21.51 -12.10 11.27
C TYR A 55 -21.44 -11.32 12.59
N GLN A 56 -21.51 -9.99 12.54
CA GLN A 56 -21.48 -9.13 13.73
C GLN A 56 -22.68 -9.37 14.63
N LEU A 57 -23.89 -9.54 14.07
CA LEU A 57 -25.08 -9.84 14.87
C LEU A 57 -24.91 -11.14 15.66
N LEU A 58 -24.38 -12.18 15.04
CA LEU A 58 -24.11 -13.47 15.70
C LEU A 58 -23.05 -13.32 16.78
N GLU A 59 -21.96 -12.61 16.49
CA GLU A 59 -20.88 -12.34 17.43
C GLU A 59 -21.38 -11.54 18.66
N GLU A 60 -22.12 -10.47 18.43
CA GLU A 60 -22.73 -9.64 19.49
C GLU A 60 -23.81 -10.37 20.29
N SER A 61 -24.51 -11.34 19.67
CA SER A 61 -25.46 -12.21 20.37
C SER A 61 -24.84 -13.29 21.23
N GLY A 62 -23.49 -13.36 21.25
CA GLY A 62 -22.74 -14.37 22.02
C GLY A 62 -22.66 -15.74 21.35
N THR A 63 -23.07 -15.86 20.08
CA THR A 63 -22.93 -17.11 19.30
C THR A 63 -21.45 -17.30 18.92
N PRO A 64 -20.86 -18.49 19.14
CA PRO A 64 -19.47 -18.72 18.80
C PRO A 64 -19.27 -18.76 17.27
N VAL A 65 -18.85 -17.66 16.69
CA VAL A 65 -18.57 -17.51 15.25
C VAL A 65 -17.08 -17.39 14.97
N LYS A 66 -16.65 -17.96 13.85
CA LYS A 66 -15.25 -17.86 13.38
C LYS A 66 -15.26 -17.73 11.85
N ARG A 67 -14.35 -16.93 11.31
CA ARG A 67 -14.04 -16.88 9.89
C ARG A 67 -13.10 -18.04 9.57
N TRP A 68 -13.54 -18.95 8.70
CA TRP A 68 -12.76 -20.09 8.26
C TRP A 68 -11.84 -19.66 7.11
N ARG A 69 -10.54 -19.81 7.27
CA ARG A 69 -9.53 -19.40 6.29
C ARG A 69 -8.62 -20.55 5.85
N GLY A 70 -8.92 -21.75 6.35
CA GLY A 70 -8.21 -22.97 5.99
C GLY A 70 -8.87 -23.68 4.80
N ARG A 71 -8.13 -24.59 4.19
CA ARG A 71 -8.65 -25.47 3.16
C ARG A 71 -9.66 -26.47 3.73
N TYR A 72 -10.52 -27.01 2.88
CA TYR A 72 -11.47 -28.03 3.33
C TYR A 72 -10.81 -29.33 3.81
N SER A 73 -9.57 -29.62 3.37
CA SER A 73 -8.79 -30.73 3.92
C SER A 73 -8.57 -30.65 5.44
N GLN A 74 -8.73 -29.47 6.05
CA GLN A 74 -8.58 -29.26 7.49
C GLN A 74 -9.91 -29.40 8.26
N LEU A 75 -11.06 -29.55 7.58
CA LEU A 75 -12.38 -29.60 8.21
C LEU A 75 -12.51 -30.76 9.20
N HIS A 76 -12.04 -31.96 8.87
CA HIS A 76 -12.10 -33.11 9.75
C HIS A 76 -11.38 -32.90 11.11
N ALA A 77 -10.28 -32.18 11.09
CA ALA A 77 -9.46 -31.94 12.28
C ALA A 77 -9.99 -30.76 13.11
N GLU A 78 -10.41 -29.66 12.47
CA GLU A 78 -10.65 -28.39 13.14
C GLU A 78 -12.13 -28.00 13.24
N ALA A 79 -13.00 -28.56 12.38
CA ALA A 79 -14.40 -28.18 12.28
C ALA A 79 -15.38 -29.21 12.87
N LYS A 80 -14.89 -30.19 13.61
CA LYS A 80 -15.75 -31.21 14.23
C LYS A 80 -16.82 -30.58 15.12
N GLY A 81 -18.09 -30.94 14.85
CA GLY A 81 -19.23 -30.40 15.60
C GLY A 81 -19.57 -28.93 15.31
N SER A 82 -18.95 -28.34 14.28
CA SER A 82 -19.25 -26.97 13.84
C SER A 82 -20.26 -26.96 12.68
N ILE A 83 -20.82 -25.78 12.41
CA ILE A 83 -21.66 -25.50 11.24
C ILE A 83 -20.81 -24.72 10.24
N LEU A 84 -20.64 -25.24 9.04
CA LEU A 84 -19.95 -24.52 7.96
C LEU A 84 -20.96 -23.72 7.15
N VAL A 85 -20.76 -22.42 7.02
CA VAL A 85 -21.58 -21.53 6.21
C VAL A 85 -20.78 -21.09 4.98
N ILE A 86 -21.24 -21.50 3.80
CA ILE A 86 -20.66 -21.22 2.50
C ILE A 86 -21.59 -20.26 1.77
N ILE A 87 -21.13 -19.07 1.41
CA ILE A 87 -21.94 -18.05 0.76
C ILE A 87 -21.31 -17.71 -0.60
N GLY A 88 -21.94 -18.16 -1.66
CA GLY A 88 -21.51 -17.89 -3.04
C GLY A 88 -22.25 -16.71 -3.70
N PRO A 89 -21.84 -16.28 -4.90
CA PRO A 89 -20.66 -16.76 -5.61
C PRO A 89 -19.36 -16.25 -4.99
N PHE A 90 -18.28 -16.98 -5.25
CA PHE A 90 -16.94 -16.57 -4.86
C PHE A 90 -16.36 -15.56 -5.85
N LEU A 91 -15.35 -14.83 -5.42
CA LEU A 91 -14.60 -13.94 -6.31
C LEU A 91 -13.98 -14.71 -7.48
N SER A 92 -13.95 -14.11 -8.65
CA SER A 92 -13.41 -14.73 -9.86
C SER A 92 -12.04 -15.36 -9.63
N GLY A 93 -11.95 -16.68 -9.91
CA GLY A 93 -10.72 -17.46 -9.80
C GLY A 93 -10.57 -18.30 -8.54
N GLN A 94 -11.53 -18.26 -7.61
CA GLN A 94 -11.50 -19.06 -6.38
C GLN A 94 -12.71 -19.99 -6.29
N LYS A 95 -12.85 -20.84 -7.31
CA LYS A 95 -13.84 -21.92 -7.27
C LYS A 95 -13.36 -23.02 -6.33
N ILE A 96 -14.29 -23.69 -5.69
CA ILE A 96 -14.03 -24.95 -4.97
C ILE A 96 -13.55 -25.95 -6.02
N SER A 97 -12.39 -26.54 -5.79
CA SER A 97 -11.87 -27.59 -6.67
C SER A 97 -12.61 -28.91 -6.50
N ASP A 98 -12.52 -29.79 -7.46
CA ASP A 98 -13.14 -31.11 -7.36
C ASP A 98 -12.63 -31.90 -6.15
N GLU A 99 -11.34 -31.79 -5.82
CA GLU A 99 -10.73 -32.39 -4.62
C GLU A 99 -11.32 -31.81 -3.32
N GLU A 100 -11.53 -30.50 -3.27
CA GLU A 100 -12.16 -29.85 -2.11
C GLU A 100 -13.64 -30.21 -1.99
N THR A 101 -14.33 -30.39 -3.12
CA THR A 101 -15.72 -30.87 -3.15
C THR A 101 -15.82 -32.25 -2.54
N VAL A 102 -14.98 -33.20 -2.97
CA VAL A 102 -14.92 -34.54 -2.39
C VAL A 102 -14.62 -34.47 -0.89
N THR A 103 -13.66 -33.67 -0.48
CA THR A 103 -13.33 -33.51 0.95
C THR A 103 -14.47 -32.92 1.77
N LEU A 104 -15.25 -31.99 1.20
CA LEU A 104 -16.43 -31.42 1.83
C LEU A 104 -17.52 -32.48 1.98
N GLN A 105 -17.74 -33.29 0.94
CA GLN A 105 -18.70 -34.37 0.94
C GLN A 105 -18.35 -35.46 1.96
N ASP A 106 -17.07 -35.82 2.08
CA ASP A 106 -16.58 -36.77 3.09
C ASP A 106 -16.79 -36.23 4.52
N TRP A 107 -16.49 -34.95 4.71
CA TRP A 107 -16.70 -34.31 6.01
C TRP A 107 -18.19 -34.27 6.39
N LEU A 108 -19.06 -33.99 5.41
CA LEU A 108 -20.50 -33.99 5.61
C LEU A 108 -21.01 -35.42 5.90
N SER A 109 -20.57 -36.41 5.12
CA SER A 109 -20.98 -37.81 5.33
C SER A 109 -20.61 -38.34 6.72
N SER A 110 -19.54 -37.78 7.32
CA SER A 110 -19.08 -38.09 8.69
C SER A 110 -19.78 -37.29 9.80
N GLY A 111 -20.89 -36.64 9.52
CA GLY A 111 -21.71 -35.91 10.50
C GLY A 111 -21.46 -34.40 10.53
N GLY A 112 -20.77 -33.83 9.54
CA GLY A 112 -20.63 -32.40 9.34
C GLY A 112 -21.98 -31.72 9.01
N GLN A 113 -22.10 -30.45 9.26
CA GLN A 113 -23.27 -29.65 8.92
C GLN A 113 -22.90 -28.46 8.08
N ALA A 114 -23.53 -28.29 6.91
CA ALA A 114 -23.29 -27.14 6.04
C ALA A 114 -24.57 -26.38 5.70
N LEU A 115 -24.47 -25.06 5.76
CA LEU A 115 -25.45 -24.14 5.18
C LEU A 115 -24.80 -23.51 3.94
N ILE A 116 -25.33 -23.91 2.76
CA ILE A 116 -24.85 -23.43 1.48
C ILE A 116 -25.84 -22.44 0.92
N ILE A 117 -25.40 -21.18 0.81
CA ILE A 117 -26.21 -20.06 0.33
C ILE A 117 -25.64 -19.60 -1.00
N SER A 118 -26.26 -20.00 -2.10
CA SER A 118 -25.77 -19.70 -3.44
C SER A 118 -26.86 -19.81 -4.47
N ARG A 119 -26.76 -19.03 -5.54
CA ARG A 119 -27.60 -19.15 -6.73
C ARG A 119 -27.23 -20.38 -7.57
N SER A 120 -26.05 -20.91 -7.39
CA SER A 120 -25.54 -22.12 -8.06
C SER A 120 -24.93 -23.06 -7.03
N PRO A 121 -25.68 -23.65 -6.13
CA PRO A 121 -25.16 -24.48 -5.03
C PRO A 121 -24.43 -25.75 -5.55
N ILE A 122 -24.74 -26.21 -6.75
CA ILE A 122 -24.07 -27.36 -7.38
C ILE A 122 -22.59 -27.05 -7.64
N GLU A 123 -22.25 -25.80 -7.99
CA GLU A 123 -20.84 -25.39 -8.16
C GLU A 123 -20.05 -25.50 -6.88
N GLN A 124 -20.72 -25.45 -5.73
CA GLN A 124 -20.07 -25.56 -4.41
C GLN A 124 -20.19 -26.95 -3.81
N PHE A 125 -21.15 -27.75 -4.24
CA PHE A 125 -21.41 -29.04 -3.65
C PHE A 125 -21.14 -30.24 -4.57
N GLY A 126 -21.25 -30.05 -5.91
CA GLY A 126 -20.87 -31.04 -6.90
C GLY A 126 -21.85 -32.21 -7.07
N ASP A 127 -23.09 -32.14 -6.56
CA ASP A 127 -24.04 -33.21 -6.69
C ASP A 127 -24.87 -33.11 -7.99
N PRO A 128 -24.79 -34.09 -8.91
CA PRO A 128 -25.48 -34.05 -10.19
C PRO A 128 -27.03 -34.25 -10.08
N ALA A 129 -27.52 -34.75 -8.94
CA ALA A 129 -28.97 -34.91 -8.71
C ALA A 129 -29.67 -33.58 -8.44
N ILE A 130 -28.90 -32.51 -8.16
CA ILE A 130 -29.41 -31.19 -7.87
C ILE A 130 -29.16 -30.27 -9.06
N ARG A 131 -30.22 -29.73 -9.63
CA ARG A 131 -30.10 -28.73 -10.72
C ARG A 131 -30.58 -27.38 -10.26
N THR A 132 -29.99 -26.34 -10.80
CA THR A 132 -30.39 -24.96 -10.57
C THR A 132 -30.99 -24.36 -11.82
N LYS A 133 -32.20 -23.79 -11.68
CA LYS A 133 -32.79 -22.94 -12.69
C LYS A 133 -32.42 -21.50 -12.35
N ALA A 134 -31.58 -20.88 -13.18
CA ALA A 134 -31.22 -19.48 -13.04
C ALA A 134 -32.47 -18.60 -13.24
N SER A 135 -32.45 -17.41 -12.68
CA SER A 135 -33.47 -16.39 -12.94
C SER A 135 -33.44 -15.98 -14.41
N ASP A 136 -34.61 -15.85 -15.04
CA ASP A 136 -34.75 -15.35 -16.42
C ASP A 136 -34.41 -13.83 -16.53
N LYS A 137 -34.28 -13.16 -15.40
CA LYS A 137 -33.90 -11.74 -15.34
C LYS A 137 -32.39 -11.60 -15.53
N SER A 138 -31.99 -11.13 -16.70
CA SER A 138 -30.62 -10.75 -16.96
C SER A 138 -30.42 -9.30 -16.48
N PRO A 139 -29.44 -9.04 -15.65
CA PRO A 139 -29.14 -7.70 -15.20
C PRO A 139 -28.75 -6.82 -16.39
N SER A 140 -29.32 -5.63 -16.51
CA SER A 140 -28.84 -4.64 -17.48
C SER A 140 -27.63 -3.90 -16.93
N LEU A 141 -26.65 -3.63 -17.80
CA LEU A 141 -25.43 -2.87 -17.43
C LEU A 141 -25.73 -1.44 -16.95
N ASP A 142 -26.92 -0.91 -17.30
CA ASP A 142 -27.36 0.44 -16.96
C ASP A 142 -28.26 0.49 -15.71
N ALA A 143 -28.44 -0.63 -15.02
CA ALA A 143 -29.30 -0.67 -13.83
C ALA A 143 -28.65 0.08 -12.68
N THR A 144 -29.34 1.07 -12.14
CA THR A 144 -28.95 1.75 -10.90
C THR A 144 -29.05 0.77 -9.72
N PRO A 145 -28.27 0.95 -8.64
CA PRO A 145 -28.32 0.07 -7.46
C PRO A 145 -29.75 -0.11 -6.89
N GLU A 146 -30.63 0.86 -7.10
CA GLU A 146 -32.02 0.82 -6.66
C GLU A 146 -32.91 -0.10 -7.50
N GLN A 147 -32.51 -0.44 -8.73
CA GLN A 147 -33.22 -1.36 -9.62
C GLN A 147 -32.89 -2.84 -9.35
N PHE A 148 -31.90 -3.12 -8.51
CA PHE A 148 -31.62 -4.47 -7.97
C PHE A 148 -32.55 -4.82 -6.78
N ILE A 149 -33.63 -4.12 -6.64
CA ILE A 149 -34.55 -4.26 -5.56
C ILE A 149 -35.54 -5.39 -5.88
N TYR A 150 -35.46 -6.42 -5.11
CA TYR A 150 -36.38 -7.43 -4.65
C TYR A 150 -37.82 -6.97 -4.73
N GLU A 151 -38.63 -7.80 -5.33
CA GLU A 151 -40.06 -7.86 -5.05
C GLU A 151 -40.24 -8.77 -3.84
N GLU A 152 -40.97 -8.32 -2.82
CA GLU A 152 -41.50 -9.24 -1.82
C GLU A 152 -42.28 -10.31 -2.59
N SER A 153 -41.74 -11.53 -2.64
CA SER A 153 -42.40 -12.59 -3.36
C SER A 153 -43.53 -13.13 -2.50
N ASP A 154 -44.72 -12.65 -2.74
CA ASP A 154 -45.97 -13.24 -2.19
C ASP A 154 -46.25 -14.64 -2.73
N GLU A 155 -45.53 -15.06 -3.77
CA GLU A 155 -45.72 -16.36 -4.44
C GLU A 155 -44.94 -17.52 -3.79
N LEU A 156 -44.06 -17.25 -2.85
CA LEU A 156 -43.30 -18.27 -2.14
C LEU A 156 -44.22 -18.99 -1.13
N ILE A 157 -44.46 -20.26 -1.40
CA ILE A 157 -45.22 -21.15 -0.49
C ILE A 157 -44.24 -21.59 0.60
N ALA A 158 -44.42 -21.09 1.82
CA ALA A 158 -43.71 -21.53 3.00
C ALA A 158 -44.42 -22.76 3.61
N GLN A 159 -43.71 -23.88 3.66
CA GLN A 159 -44.16 -25.02 4.46
C GLN A 159 -44.07 -24.68 5.95
N PRO A 160 -45.05 -25.07 6.79
CA PRO A 160 -45.07 -24.75 8.22
C PRO A 160 -44.03 -25.58 9.00
N THR A 161 -42.75 -25.31 8.80
CA THR A 161 -41.65 -26.03 9.39
C THR A 161 -40.96 -25.16 10.46
N GLU A 162 -40.00 -25.75 11.18
CA GLU A 162 -39.19 -24.99 12.15
C GLU A 162 -38.41 -23.86 11.48
N LEU A 163 -37.91 -24.08 10.26
CA LEU A 163 -37.13 -23.10 9.51
C LEU A 163 -37.97 -21.87 9.10
N THR A 164 -39.21 -22.09 8.75
CA THR A 164 -40.14 -21.04 8.29
C THR A 164 -40.96 -20.40 9.41
N ARG A 165 -40.77 -20.85 10.63
CA ARG A 165 -41.52 -20.38 11.78
C ARG A 165 -41.40 -18.86 11.97
N LYS A 166 -42.55 -18.17 12.00
CA LYS A 166 -42.64 -16.70 12.13
C LYS A 166 -42.00 -15.91 10.98
N VAL A 167 -41.59 -16.52 9.92
CA VAL A 167 -41.16 -15.84 8.71
C VAL A 167 -42.37 -15.24 8.02
N ARG A 168 -42.35 -13.94 7.79
CA ARG A 168 -43.41 -13.19 7.08
C ARG A 168 -42.75 -12.31 6.04
N GLY A 169 -43.27 -12.36 4.81
CA GLY A 169 -42.79 -11.50 3.73
C GLY A 169 -41.29 -11.70 3.46
N LEU A 170 -40.87 -12.80 2.87
CA LEU A 170 -39.49 -13.04 2.52
C LEU A 170 -39.09 -12.18 1.32
N ALA A 171 -38.06 -11.38 1.48
CA ALA A 171 -37.51 -10.58 0.39
C ALA A 171 -36.36 -11.33 -0.28
N LEU A 172 -36.58 -11.77 -1.53
CA LEU A 172 -35.58 -12.34 -2.39
C LEU A 172 -35.10 -11.30 -3.41
N SER A 173 -33.92 -11.53 -3.96
CA SER A 173 -33.46 -10.71 -5.09
C SER A 173 -34.11 -11.20 -6.39
N ASP A 174 -34.14 -10.32 -7.39
CA ASP A 174 -34.59 -10.67 -8.76
C ASP A 174 -33.74 -11.76 -9.40
N PHE A 175 -32.59 -12.07 -8.84
CA PHE A 175 -31.65 -13.10 -9.32
C PHE A 175 -31.73 -14.39 -8.52
N ALA A 176 -32.67 -14.53 -7.62
CA ALA A 176 -32.86 -15.74 -6.85
C ALA A 176 -33.11 -16.95 -7.78
N SER A 177 -32.25 -17.96 -7.67
CA SER A 177 -32.39 -19.17 -8.41
C SER A 177 -33.44 -20.11 -7.78
N ARG A 178 -33.81 -21.16 -8.48
CA ARG A 178 -34.66 -22.23 -7.98
C ARG A 178 -33.96 -23.58 -8.13
N LEU A 179 -34.13 -24.41 -7.13
CA LEU A 179 -33.55 -25.74 -7.05
C LEU A 179 -34.58 -26.76 -7.51
N SER A 180 -34.21 -27.62 -8.44
CA SER A 180 -35.00 -28.75 -8.85
C SER A 180 -34.25 -30.05 -8.58
N PHE A 181 -34.93 -31.05 -8.11
CA PHE A 181 -34.37 -32.35 -7.81
C PHE A 181 -34.89 -33.34 -8.85
N HIS A 182 -34.02 -34.08 -9.49
CA HIS A 182 -34.38 -35.14 -10.40
C HIS A 182 -34.14 -36.49 -9.70
N PRO A 183 -35.08 -37.43 -9.73
CA PRO A 183 -34.80 -38.78 -9.29
C PRO A 183 -33.62 -39.32 -10.11
N GLN A 184 -32.70 -40.01 -9.48
CA GLN A 184 -31.68 -40.79 -10.18
C GLN A 184 -32.37 -42.02 -10.76
N ASP A 185 -33.17 -41.87 -11.82
CA ASP A 185 -33.55 -43.00 -12.63
C ASP A 185 -32.35 -43.38 -13.50
N GLY A 186 -31.88 -44.60 -13.33
CA GLY A 186 -30.71 -45.17 -14.00
C GLY A 186 -30.89 -45.36 -15.52
N THR A 187 -31.55 -44.44 -16.19
CA THR A 187 -31.70 -44.36 -17.65
C THR A 187 -31.18 -43.01 -18.10
N GLN A 188 -30.04 -43.04 -18.76
CA GLN A 188 -29.50 -41.94 -19.53
C GLN A 188 -30.50 -41.57 -20.63
N ASP A 189 -31.38 -40.61 -20.36
CA ASP A 189 -32.11 -39.95 -21.43
C ASP A 189 -31.19 -38.96 -22.13
N GLU A 190 -30.68 -39.40 -23.28
CA GLU A 190 -30.13 -38.52 -24.31
C GLU A 190 -31.26 -37.59 -24.83
N ALA A 191 -31.47 -36.48 -24.16
CA ALA A 191 -32.34 -35.44 -24.65
C ALA A 191 -31.60 -34.09 -24.63
N GLY A 192 -30.84 -33.87 -25.68
CA GLY A 192 -30.13 -32.60 -25.93
C GLY A 192 -29.54 -32.59 -27.34
N LYS A 193 -30.25 -33.13 -28.31
CA LYS A 193 -29.95 -32.82 -29.72
C LYS A 193 -30.33 -31.38 -29.99
N ALA A 194 -29.36 -30.52 -30.00
CA ALA A 194 -29.46 -29.25 -30.72
C ALA A 194 -29.46 -29.59 -32.21
N GLU A 195 -30.55 -29.25 -32.89
CA GLU A 195 -30.60 -29.13 -34.34
C GLU A 195 -29.63 -28.09 -34.82
N GLY A 196 -28.87 -28.41 -35.87
CA GLY A 196 -28.28 -27.36 -36.67
C GLY A 196 -26.96 -27.71 -37.35
N THR A 197 -27.13 -28.12 -38.60
CA THR A 197 -26.33 -27.90 -39.82
C THR A 197 -25.27 -28.91 -40.19
N ASP A 198 -25.63 -29.51 -41.29
CA ASP A 198 -24.94 -30.15 -42.42
C ASP A 198 -23.40 -30.20 -42.48
N ALA A 199 -23.06 -31.39 -42.82
CA ALA A 199 -21.89 -32.12 -43.22
C ALA A 199 -20.99 -31.49 -44.32
N PRO A 200 -19.96 -32.09 -44.91
CA PRO A 200 -19.77 -33.53 -45.16
C PRO A 200 -18.32 -34.08 -45.05
N ASP A 201 -18.28 -35.38 -45.26
CA ASP A 201 -17.23 -36.20 -45.86
C ASP A 201 -16.00 -36.66 -45.09
N GLU A 202 -16.03 -37.98 -44.88
CA GLU A 202 -15.07 -39.05 -45.14
C GLU A 202 -13.56 -38.71 -45.05
N ALA A 203 -12.88 -39.42 -44.15
CA ALA A 203 -11.88 -40.40 -44.56
C ALA A 203 -11.06 -40.93 -43.36
N ASP A 204 -11.01 -42.25 -43.31
CA ASP A 204 -9.86 -43.04 -42.92
C ASP A 204 -9.32 -42.91 -41.47
N ARG A 205 -9.80 -43.79 -40.58
CA ARG A 205 -9.09 -44.16 -39.36
C ARG A 205 -8.74 -45.63 -39.35
N THR A 206 -7.52 -45.88 -39.70
CA THR A 206 -6.80 -47.13 -39.49
C THR A 206 -6.81 -47.50 -38.00
N GLU A 207 -7.37 -48.62 -37.64
CA GLU A 207 -7.30 -49.22 -36.31
C GLU A 207 -5.84 -49.59 -35.96
N ALA A 208 -5.36 -49.08 -34.85
CA ALA A 208 -4.11 -49.55 -34.22
C ALA A 208 -4.50 -50.61 -33.15
N PRO A 209 -3.74 -51.68 -33.00
CA PRO A 209 -4.08 -52.78 -32.11
C PRO A 209 -3.88 -52.41 -30.64
N ALA A 210 -4.84 -52.83 -29.80
CA ALA A 210 -4.81 -52.69 -28.36
C ALA A 210 -3.65 -53.45 -27.72
N ASP A 211 -2.92 -52.75 -26.84
CA ASP A 211 -1.88 -53.31 -25.97
C ASP A 211 -2.54 -54.00 -24.75
N PRO A 212 -2.28 -55.31 -24.51
CA PRO A 212 -2.97 -56.04 -23.45
C PRO A 212 -2.31 -55.91 -22.06
N SER A 213 -1.47 -54.93 -21.80
CA SER A 213 -0.78 -54.77 -20.53
C SER A 213 -1.19 -53.57 -19.67
N ALA A 214 -2.34 -52.93 -19.94
CA ALA A 214 -2.90 -51.98 -19.00
C ALA A 214 -3.40 -52.72 -17.75
N LYS A 215 -2.67 -52.62 -16.66
CA LYS A 215 -3.10 -52.99 -15.33
C LYS A 215 -4.40 -52.25 -15.05
N LYS A 216 -5.44 -52.99 -14.79
CA LYS A 216 -6.64 -52.49 -14.09
C LYS A 216 -6.14 -52.05 -12.71
N ASP A 217 -5.93 -50.75 -12.52
CA ASP A 217 -6.02 -50.16 -11.19
C ASP A 217 -7.47 -50.47 -10.76
N GLU A 218 -7.63 -51.12 -9.63
CA GLU A 218 -8.90 -51.32 -8.97
C GLU A 218 -9.43 -49.94 -8.64
N ASP A 219 -10.30 -49.42 -9.51
CA ASP A 219 -11.10 -48.23 -9.20
C ASP A 219 -11.94 -48.65 -7.97
N GLU A 220 -11.53 -48.18 -6.79
CA GLU A 220 -12.39 -48.17 -5.63
C GLU A 220 -13.63 -47.38 -6.07
N GLU A 221 -14.71 -48.11 -6.35
CA GLU A 221 -16.01 -47.58 -6.69
C GLU A 221 -16.45 -46.69 -5.53
N TYR A 222 -16.13 -45.39 -5.64
CA TYR A 222 -16.57 -44.36 -4.68
C TYR A 222 -18.11 -44.36 -4.74
N SER A 223 -18.72 -45.14 -3.86
CA SER A 223 -20.16 -45.18 -3.71
C SER A 223 -20.58 -43.87 -3.05
N ALA A 224 -21.04 -42.92 -3.86
CA ALA A 224 -21.59 -41.68 -3.36
C ALA A 224 -22.65 -41.96 -2.28
N PRO A 225 -22.58 -41.27 -1.12
CA PRO A 225 -23.55 -41.53 -0.06
C PRO A 225 -24.94 -41.21 -0.55
N THR A 226 -25.89 -42.09 -0.25
CA THR A 226 -27.28 -41.94 -0.68
C THR A 226 -27.89 -40.69 -0.07
N LEU A 227 -28.26 -39.71 -0.92
CA LEU A 227 -29.03 -38.56 -0.50
C LEU A 227 -30.39 -38.97 0.01
N SER A 228 -30.79 -38.45 1.17
CA SER A 228 -32.17 -38.57 1.58
C SER A 228 -33.07 -37.69 0.69
N ALA A 229 -34.35 -38.03 0.61
CA ALA A 229 -35.30 -37.18 -0.09
C ALA A 229 -35.26 -35.75 0.50
N PRO A 230 -35.09 -34.72 -0.33
CA PRO A 230 -34.99 -33.36 0.14
C PRO A 230 -36.32 -32.85 0.71
N VAL A 231 -36.26 -32.13 1.82
CA VAL A 231 -37.41 -31.44 2.41
C VAL A 231 -37.45 -30.01 1.89
N ILE A 232 -38.45 -29.68 1.10
CA ILE A 232 -38.65 -28.32 0.59
C ILE A 232 -39.34 -27.48 1.66
N HIS A 233 -38.72 -26.45 2.15
CA HIS A 233 -39.28 -25.52 3.13
C HIS A 233 -39.87 -24.26 2.50
N LEU A 234 -39.26 -23.77 1.44
CA LEU A 234 -39.72 -22.62 0.66
C LEU A 234 -39.60 -22.95 -0.82
N GLY A 235 -40.61 -22.65 -1.60
CA GLY A 235 -40.60 -22.84 -3.03
C GLY A 235 -41.79 -22.21 -3.72
N ASP A 236 -41.76 -22.24 -5.02
CA ASP A 236 -42.84 -21.78 -5.91
C ASP A 236 -43.00 -22.80 -7.07
N LYS A 237 -43.76 -22.41 -8.10
CA LYS A 237 -43.97 -23.22 -9.31
C LYS A 237 -42.66 -23.51 -10.10
N ASP A 238 -41.63 -22.68 -9.91
CA ASP A 238 -40.36 -22.77 -10.63
C ASP A 238 -39.33 -23.63 -9.89
N GLY A 239 -39.61 -23.99 -8.63
CA GLY A 239 -38.75 -24.84 -7.82
C GLY A 239 -38.60 -24.41 -6.37
N ALA A 240 -37.65 -25.02 -5.70
CA ALA A 240 -37.37 -24.76 -4.28
C ALA A 240 -36.38 -23.62 -4.07
N ALA A 241 -36.62 -22.77 -3.07
CA ALA A 241 -35.72 -21.74 -2.64
C ALA A 241 -34.95 -22.10 -1.36
N LEU A 242 -35.54 -22.90 -0.49
CA LEU A 242 -34.91 -23.42 0.73
C LEU A 242 -35.19 -24.92 0.85
N VAL A 243 -34.12 -25.68 0.94
CA VAL A 243 -34.17 -27.14 0.99
C VAL A 243 -33.21 -27.65 2.07
N ASP A 244 -33.63 -28.74 2.70
CA ASP A 244 -32.91 -29.43 3.75
C ASP A 244 -32.86 -30.93 3.43
N PHE A 245 -31.72 -31.55 3.56
CA PHE A 245 -31.53 -32.96 3.39
C PHE A 245 -30.38 -33.53 4.22
N THR A 246 -30.43 -34.82 4.52
CA THR A 246 -29.32 -35.52 5.15
C THR A 246 -28.32 -36.00 4.09
N TYR A 247 -27.05 -35.93 4.41
CA TYR A 247 -25.95 -36.42 3.59
C TYR A 247 -25.07 -37.33 4.46
N GLY A 248 -25.23 -38.64 4.31
CA GLY A 248 -24.64 -39.59 5.24
C GLY A 248 -25.15 -39.36 6.68
N GLU A 249 -24.22 -39.14 7.62
CA GLU A 249 -24.56 -38.79 9.01
C GLU A 249 -24.76 -37.28 9.21
N GLY A 250 -24.46 -36.48 8.19
CA GLY A 250 -24.51 -35.02 8.25
C GLY A 250 -25.78 -34.41 7.73
N ARG A 251 -25.81 -33.11 7.67
CA ARG A 251 -26.98 -32.33 7.23
C ARG A 251 -26.54 -31.18 6.35
N VAL A 252 -27.24 -30.97 5.25
CA VAL A 252 -27.02 -29.87 4.32
C VAL A 252 -28.30 -29.08 4.13
N ILE A 253 -28.22 -27.76 4.25
CA ILE A 253 -29.30 -26.85 3.94
C ILE A 253 -28.87 -25.95 2.78
N PHE A 254 -29.66 -25.90 1.73
CA PHE A 254 -29.48 -25.00 0.61
C PHE A 254 -30.47 -23.84 0.70
N LEU A 255 -29.93 -22.60 0.57
CA LEU A 255 -30.71 -21.39 0.34
C LEU A 255 -30.27 -20.77 -1.00
N SER A 256 -31.22 -20.63 -1.92
CA SER A 256 -30.92 -20.28 -3.30
C SER A 256 -30.60 -18.81 -3.57
N ASP A 257 -30.69 -17.94 -2.57
CA ASP A 257 -30.41 -16.52 -2.74
C ASP A 257 -29.55 -15.93 -1.59
N PRO A 258 -28.30 -15.59 -1.88
CA PRO A 258 -27.42 -14.93 -0.91
C PRO A 258 -27.90 -13.55 -0.45
N PHE A 259 -28.81 -12.91 -1.17
CA PHE A 259 -29.38 -11.64 -0.77
C PHE A 259 -30.04 -11.70 0.61
N VAL A 260 -30.65 -12.82 0.96
CA VAL A 260 -31.29 -13.02 2.27
C VAL A 260 -30.38 -12.72 3.45
N VAL A 261 -29.11 -13.03 3.31
CA VAL A 261 -28.09 -12.84 4.35
C VAL A 261 -27.15 -11.66 4.09
N ALA A 262 -27.28 -11.00 2.94
CA ALA A 262 -26.45 -9.84 2.58
C ALA A 262 -26.81 -8.61 3.40
N ASN A 263 -25.84 -7.69 3.54
CA ASN A 263 -26.01 -6.46 4.32
C ASN A 263 -27.22 -5.62 3.88
N ASN A 264 -27.52 -5.58 2.57
CA ASN A 264 -28.66 -4.85 2.02
C ASN A 264 -29.98 -5.65 2.07
N GLY A 265 -29.93 -6.96 2.31
CA GLY A 265 -31.09 -7.87 2.30
C GLY A 265 -31.53 -8.32 3.68
N ILE A 266 -30.61 -8.51 4.62
CA ILE A 266 -30.88 -9.17 5.90
C ILE A 266 -31.95 -8.48 6.77
N ALA A 267 -32.05 -7.16 6.71
CA ALA A 267 -33.02 -6.38 7.48
C ALA A 267 -34.41 -6.31 6.81
N ARG A 268 -34.59 -6.96 5.65
CA ARG A 268 -35.83 -6.85 4.87
C ARG A 268 -36.76 -8.01 5.14
N GLY A 269 -38.04 -7.71 5.23
CA GLY A 269 -39.07 -8.71 5.47
C GLY A 269 -38.71 -9.70 6.56
N GLY A 270 -38.91 -10.98 6.30
CA GLY A 270 -38.57 -12.08 7.20
C GLY A 270 -37.18 -12.65 7.08
N ASN A 271 -36.26 -12.02 6.33
CA ASN A 271 -34.94 -12.55 5.99
C ASN A 271 -34.09 -12.89 7.23
N LEU A 272 -34.00 -11.94 8.18
CA LEU A 272 -33.26 -12.19 9.42
C LEU A 272 -33.89 -13.34 10.21
N THR A 273 -35.19 -13.39 10.29
CA THR A 273 -35.92 -14.45 11.02
C THR A 273 -35.62 -15.82 10.40
N LEU A 274 -35.63 -15.89 9.06
CA LEU A 274 -35.27 -17.11 8.33
C LEU A 274 -33.83 -17.54 8.61
N ALA A 275 -32.86 -16.63 8.45
CA ALA A 275 -31.45 -16.92 8.68
C ALA A 275 -31.19 -17.43 10.11
N MET A 276 -31.79 -16.79 11.11
CA MET A 276 -31.67 -17.20 12.51
C MET A 276 -32.37 -18.55 12.79
N ASN A 277 -33.49 -18.82 12.17
CA ASN A 277 -34.17 -20.10 12.30
C ASN A 277 -33.34 -21.24 11.71
N ILE A 278 -32.74 -21.02 10.53
CA ILE A 278 -31.84 -21.99 9.89
C ILE A 278 -30.67 -22.33 10.84
N LEU A 279 -29.93 -21.31 11.28
CA LEU A 279 -28.78 -21.52 12.15
C LEU A 279 -29.15 -22.21 13.47
N ARG A 280 -30.28 -21.85 14.07
CA ARG A 280 -30.78 -22.51 15.28
C ARG A 280 -31.13 -23.96 15.05
N SER A 281 -31.79 -24.29 13.92
CA SER A 281 -32.13 -25.68 13.59
C SER A 281 -30.90 -26.57 13.39
N MET A 282 -29.76 -25.95 13.06
CA MET A 282 -28.47 -26.61 12.93
C MET A 282 -27.66 -26.65 14.25
N GLY A 283 -28.21 -26.10 15.33
CA GLY A 283 -27.66 -26.21 16.68
C GLY A 283 -26.94 -24.93 17.22
N ALA A 284 -27.10 -23.77 16.57
CA ALA A 284 -26.64 -22.52 17.17
C ALA A 284 -27.56 -22.11 18.35
N PRO A 285 -27.04 -21.52 19.45
CA PRO A 285 -25.66 -21.06 19.63
C PRO A 285 -24.70 -22.10 20.21
N ASP A 286 -25.14 -23.34 20.48
CA ASP A 286 -24.32 -24.35 21.16
C ASP A 286 -23.19 -24.86 20.26
N ARG A 287 -23.35 -24.75 18.95
CA ARG A 287 -22.33 -25.12 17.97
C ARG A 287 -21.64 -23.88 17.40
N ARG A 288 -20.33 -24.02 17.14
CA ARG A 288 -19.54 -22.97 16.49
C ARG A 288 -19.98 -22.86 15.02
N ILE A 289 -20.15 -21.62 14.56
CA ILE A 289 -20.45 -21.31 13.16
C ILE A 289 -19.14 -20.85 12.49
N LEU A 290 -18.78 -21.50 11.40
CA LEU A 290 -17.61 -21.22 10.58
C LEU A 290 -18.07 -20.59 9.26
N PHE A 291 -17.71 -19.35 8.99
CA PHE A 291 -17.96 -18.71 7.70
C PHE A 291 -16.77 -18.94 6.78
N ASP A 292 -17.01 -19.51 5.62
CA ASP A 292 -15.97 -19.75 4.62
C ASP A 292 -15.46 -18.44 4.04
N GLU A 293 -14.26 -18.07 4.43
CA GLU A 293 -13.54 -16.91 3.90
C GLU A 293 -12.35 -17.33 3.02
N PHE A 294 -11.98 -18.61 3.03
CA PHE A 294 -10.90 -19.12 2.20
C PHE A 294 -11.22 -18.89 0.72
N HIS A 295 -12.42 -19.28 0.28
CA HIS A 295 -12.88 -19.10 -1.09
C HIS A 295 -13.27 -17.65 -1.42
N HIS A 296 -13.27 -16.75 -0.43
CA HIS A 296 -13.34 -15.30 -0.64
C HIS A 296 -11.96 -14.63 -0.70
N GLY A 297 -10.87 -15.41 -0.72
CA GLY A 297 -9.50 -14.90 -0.86
C GLY A 297 -8.77 -14.63 0.43
N TYR A 298 -9.33 -14.96 1.56
CA TYR A 298 -8.71 -14.77 2.86
C TYR A 298 -8.10 -16.08 3.36
N HIS A 299 -6.81 -16.26 3.14
CA HIS A 299 -6.07 -17.46 3.54
C HIS A 299 -5.27 -17.23 4.81
N ASP A 300 -5.18 -18.24 5.68
CA ASP A 300 -4.27 -18.22 6.84
C ASP A 300 -2.83 -18.56 6.43
N GLU A 301 -2.65 -19.14 5.23
CA GLU A 301 -1.35 -19.48 4.69
C GLU A 301 -0.73 -18.26 3.99
N GLY A 302 0.35 -17.74 4.56
CA GLY A 302 1.15 -16.69 3.95
C GLY A 302 1.36 -15.47 4.83
N ASN A 303 2.37 -14.69 4.49
CA ASN A 303 2.63 -13.42 5.15
C ASN A 303 1.44 -12.45 4.89
N PRO A 304 0.75 -11.95 5.94
CA PRO A 304 -0.41 -11.07 5.78
C PRO A 304 -0.11 -9.83 4.94
N LEU A 305 1.14 -9.33 4.95
CA LEU A 305 1.57 -8.25 4.08
C LEU A 305 1.56 -8.66 2.60
N VAL A 306 2.02 -9.88 2.29
CA VAL A 306 2.04 -10.40 0.92
C VAL A 306 0.61 -10.58 0.42
N ASN A 307 -0.29 -11.11 1.26
CA ASN A 307 -1.69 -11.31 0.90
C ASN A 307 -2.43 -9.97 0.70
N TYR A 308 -2.14 -8.97 1.54
CA TYR A 308 -2.70 -7.63 1.37
C TYR A 308 -2.31 -7.00 0.02
N PHE A 309 -1.07 -7.21 -0.41
CA PHE A 309 -0.57 -6.68 -1.67
C PHE A 309 -0.85 -7.57 -2.89
N ARG A 310 -1.28 -8.82 -2.68
CA ARG A 310 -1.63 -9.75 -3.76
C ARG A 310 -2.85 -9.22 -4.52
N GLY A 311 -2.72 -9.08 -5.85
CA GLY A 311 -3.78 -8.48 -6.69
C GLY A 311 -3.76 -6.95 -6.78
N THR A 312 -2.86 -6.29 -6.04
CA THR A 312 -2.63 -4.85 -6.20
C THR A 312 -1.40 -4.59 -7.09
N PRO A 313 -1.27 -3.43 -7.75
CA PRO A 313 -0.06 -3.06 -8.48
C PRO A 313 1.14 -2.75 -7.57
N ALA A 314 0.97 -2.75 -6.24
CA ALA A 314 2.00 -2.38 -5.27
C ALA A 314 3.30 -3.21 -5.38
N PRO A 315 3.30 -4.56 -5.55
CA PRO A 315 4.52 -5.33 -5.75
C PRO A 315 5.30 -4.91 -7.00
N TRP A 316 4.59 -4.61 -8.08
CA TRP A 316 5.20 -4.14 -9.33
C TRP A 316 5.82 -2.75 -9.16
N LEU A 317 5.15 -1.85 -8.43
CA LEU A 317 5.67 -0.52 -8.10
C LEU A 317 6.91 -0.61 -7.20
N LEU A 318 6.90 -1.51 -6.21
CA LEU A 318 8.07 -1.77 -5.36
C LEU A 318 9.24 -2.32 -6.18
N LEU A 319 8.98 -3.26 -7.10
CA LEU A 319 10.01 -3.83 -7.98
C LEU A 319 10.59 -2.75 -8.90
N GLN A 320 9.75 -1.89 -9.48
CA GLN A 320 10.19 -0.76 -10.30
C GLN A 320 10.99 0.26 -9.47
N GLY A 321 10.54 0.60 -8.26
CA GLY A 321 11.24 1.48 -7.34
C GLY A 321 12.61 0.92 -6.93
N LEU A 322 12.70 -0.39 -6.69
CA LEU A 322 13.94 -1.07 -6.40
C LEU A 322 14.89 -1.03 -7.61
N GLY A 323 14.37 -1.35 -8.80
CA GLY A 323 15.15 -1.29 -10.05
C GLY A 323 15.68 0.12 -10.33
N LEU A 324 14.84 1.14 -10.13
CA LEU A 324 15.23 2.54 -10.26
C LEU A 324 16.30 2.93 -9.23
N SER A 325 16.13 2.51 -7.98
CA SER A 325 17.11 2.76 -6.90
C SER A 325 18.46 2.13 -7.23
N LEU A 326 18.46 0.88 -7.73
CA LEU A 326 19.68 0.21 -8.18
C LEU A 326 20.33 0.94 -9.36
N LEU A 327 19.54 1.44 -10.32
CA LEU A 327 20.05 2.22 -11.44
C LEU A 327 20.68 3.53 -10.97
N ILE A 328 20.06 4.20 -10.01
CA ILE A 328 20.59 5.41 -9.38
C ILE A 328 21.91 5.10 -8.67
N ILE A 329 21.94 4.06 -7.84
CA ILE A 329 23.15 3.60 -7.13
C ILE A 329 24.24 3.23 -8.14
N TYR A 330 23.93 2.50 -9.21
CA TYR A 330 24.87 2.15 -10.26
C TYR A 330 25.42 3.40 -10.97
N THR A 331 24.54 4.35 -11.30
CA THR A 331 24.92 5.59 -12.02
C THR A 331 25.79 6.50 -11.14
N TYR A 332 25.44 6.64 -9.86
CA TYR A 332 26.18 7.49 -8.91
C TYR A 332 27.32 6.74 -8.22
N GLY A 333 27.22 5.43 -8.03
CA GLY A 333 28.25 4.61 -7.40
C GLY A 333 29.56 4.57 -8.17
N ARG A 334 29.52 4.72 -9.50
CA ARG A 334 30.73 4.89 -10.32
C ARG A 334 31.57 6.13 -9.93
N ARG A 335 30.98 7.10 -9.22
CA ARG A 335 31.70 8.29 -8.71
C ARG A 335 32.31 8.08 -7.33
N PHE A 336 31.84 7.12 -6.54
CA PHE A 336 32.41 6.81 -5.23
C PHE A 336 33.81 6.19 -5.31
N ALA A 337 34.16 5.58 -6.45
CA ALA A 337 35.44 4.89 -6.65
C ALA A 337 36.58 5.82 -7.14
N ARG A 338 36.33 7.06 -7.50
CA ARG A 338 37.40 8.03 -7.78
C ARG A 338 37.59 8.90 -6.54
N PRO A 339 38.76 8.81 -5.88
CA PRO A 339 39.09 9.77 -4.85
C PRO A 339 39.00 11.17 -5.49
N LEU A 340 38.10 11.99 -5.02
CA LEU A 340 38.14 13.41 -5.32
C LEU A 340 39.52 13.85 -4.86
N PRO A 341 40.37 14.45 -5.74
CA PRO A 341 41.60 15.13 -5.23
C PRO A 341 41.07 16.08 -4.15
N LEU A 342 41.63 15.91 -2.94
CA LEU A 342 41.36 16.84 -1.88
C LEU A 342 41.59 18.23 -2.49
N PRO A 343 40.63 19.16 -2.39
CA PRO A 343 40.85 20.51 -2.86
C PRO A 343 42.16 20.92 -2.19
N GLN A 344 43.20 21.24 -3.01
CA GLN A 344 44.36 21.88 -2.47
C GLN A 344 43.83 23.06 -1.70
N VAL A 345 43.97 23.01 -0.38
CA VAL A 345 43.67 24.16 0.47
C VAL A 345 44.60 25.23 -0.08
N ASP A 346 44.10 26.11 -0.93
CA ASP A 346 44.80 27.33 -1.31
C ASP A 346 45.18 27.95 0.02
N ARG A 347 46.46 27.85 0.33
CA ARG A 347 46.99 28.54 1.49
C ARG A 347 46.65 29.99 1.21
N HIS A 348 45.61 30.48 1.89
CA HIS A 348 45.15 31.84 1.76
C HIS A 348 46.41 32.71 1.74
N SER A 349 46.65 33.40 0.66
CA SER A 349 47.80 34.24 0.51
C SER A 349 47.82 35.20 1.70
N PRO A 350 48.97 35.41 2.40
CA PRO A 350 49.02 36.40 3.47
C PRO A 350 48.45 37.75 3.06
N LEU A 351 48.49 38.09 1.77
CA LEU A 351 47.89 39.28 1.19
C LEU A 351 46.35 39.25 1.25
N GLU A 352 45.72 38.09 1.07
CA GLU A 352 44.25 37.93 1.12
C GLU A 352 43.75 38.10 2.56
N PHE A 353 44.50 37.57 3.55
CA PHE A 353 44.21 37.76 4.95
C PHE A 353 44.33 39.25 5.33
N VAL A 354 45.42 39.92 4.89
CA VAL A 354 45.61 41.34 5.14
C VAL A 354 44.52 42.18 4.48
N GLY A 355 44.12 41.82 3.24
CA GLY A 355 43.03 42.49 2.54
C GLY A 355 41.70 42.32 3.26
N SER A 356 41.39 41.13 3.72
CA SER A 356 40.15 40.82 4.46
C SER A 356 40.12 41.57 5.80
N MET A 357 41.26 41.63 6.52
CA MET A 357 41.35 42.36 7.77
C MET A 357 41.22 43.89 7.55
N ALA A 358 41.82 44.43 6.49
CA ALA A 358 41.69 45.84 6.14
C ALA A 358 40.22 46.19 5.78
N ASN A 359 39.54 45.36 5.00
CA ASN A 359 38.14 45.53 4.67
C ASN A 359 37.23 45.46 5.91
N LEU A 360 37.54 44.55 6.84
CA LEU A 360 36.80 44.43 8.10
C LEU A 360 36.95 45.67 8.96
N GLN A 361 38.19 46.18 9.09
CA GLN A 361 38.49 47.41 9.85
C GLN A 361 37.83 48.64 9.21
N GLN A 362 37.82 48.71 7.88
CA GLN A 362 37.13 49.77 7.14
C GLN A 362 35.61 49.71 7.34
N ALA A 363 35.04 48.54 7.21
CA ALA A 363 33.59 48.34 7.39
C ALA A 363 33.13 48.65 8.83
N ALA A 364 33.96 48.31 9.81
CA ALA A 364 33.74 48.62 11.22
C ALA A 364 34.03 50.08 11.60
N ARG A 365 34.52 50.91 10.67
CA ARG A 365 35.02 52.30 10.93
C ARG A 365 36.01 52.38 12.08
N ALA A 366 36.79 51.31 12.29
CA ALA A 366 37.73 51.17 13.41
C ALA A 366 39.06 51.85 13.11
N ARG A 367 39.04 53.18 12.91
CA ARG A 367 40.19 54.02 12.52
C ARG A 367 41.27 54.05 13.59
N GLU A 368 40.85 54.13 14.83
CA GLU A 368 41.76 54.10 15.99
C GLU A 368 42.50 52.76 16.05
N LEU A 369 41.82 51.65 15.87
CA LEU A 369 42.40 50.30 15.90
C LEU A 369 43.44 50.12 14.78
N ALA A 370 43.18 50.70 13.60
CA ALA A 370 44.17 50.72 12.51
C ALA A 370 45.43 51.51 12.87
N LEU A 371 45.29 52.71 13.46
CA LEU A 371 46.38 53.49 13.86
C LEU A 371 47.18 52.90 15.04
N GLU A 372 46.47 52.28 15.99
CA GLU A 372 47.03 51.51 17.11
C GLU A 372 47.97 50.38 16.64
N ASN A 373 47.72 49.80 15.54
CA ASN A 373 48.54 48.75 14.93
C ASN A 373 49.70 49.33 14.11
N ILE A 374 49.54 50.51 13.49
CA ILE A 374 50.53 51.11 12.58
C ILE A 374 51.54 51.98 13.35
N TYR A 375 51.07 52.79 14.30
CA TYR A 375 51.93 53.76 15.01
C TYR A 375 53.06 53.11 15.78
N PRO A 376 52.89 52.00 16.57
CA PRO A 376 54.03 51.38 17.27
C PRO A 376 55.10 50.88 16.31
N ARG A 377 54.68 50.32 15.16
CA ARG A 377 55.65 49.88 14.14
C ARG A 377 56.41 51.04 13.51
N PHE A 378 55.69 52.10 13.20
CA PHE A 378 56.31 53.35 12.73
C PHE A 378 57.30 53.87 13.73
N LYS A 379 56.92 54.07 15.02
CA LYS A 379 57.74 54.54 16.11
C LYS A 379 58.96 53.66 16.33
N ALA A 380 58.78 52.33 16.37
CA ALA A 380 59.90 51.40 16.52
C ALA A 380 60.89 51.47 15.34
N GLY A 381 60.38 51.59 14.11
CA GLY A 381 61.19 51.75 12.89
C GLY A 381 61.99 53.06 12.93
N LEU A 382 61.38 54.17 13.35
CA LEU A 382 62.03 55.49 13.48
C LEU A 382 63.05 55.47 14.58
N CYS A 383 62.75 54.97 15.78
CA CYS A 383 63.68 54.84 16.91
C CYS A 383 64.87 53.97 16.53
N ARG A 384 64.70 52.87 15.82
CA ARG A 384 65.81 52.03 15.36
C ARG A 384 66.76 52.77 14.44
N LYS A 385 66.24 53.60 13.53
CA LYS A 385 67.08 54.43 12.64
C LYS A 385 67.78 55.56 13.37
N LEU A 386 67.18 56.09 14.41
CA LEU A 386 67.81 57.14 15.27
C LEU A 386 68.74 56.55 16.34
N GLY A 387 68.79 55.22 16.49
CA GLY A 387 69.59 54.59 17.55
C GLY A 387 69.03 54.84 18.96
N LEU A 388 67.70 55.03 19.06
CA LEU A 388 66.96 55.26 20.28
C LEU A 388 66.21 54.05 20.74
N SER A 389 65.85 53.96 22.02
CA SER A 389 64.98 52.94 22.54
C SER A 389 63.58 53.06 21.92
N SER A 390 62.91 51.97 21.69
CA SER A 390 61.49 51.95 21.21
C SER A 390 60.51 52.64 22.15
N ARG A 391 60.92 52.88 23.41
CA ARG A 391 60.16 53.59 24.43
C ARG A 391 60.49 55.09 24.50
N ALA A 392 61.31 55.58 23.59
CA ALA A 392 61.72 57.02 23.59
C ALA A 392 60.50 57.93 23.50
N SER A 393 60.56 59.05 24.23
CA SER A 393 59.49 60.07 24.19
C SER A 393 59.57 60.85 22.86
N ARG A 394 58.45 61.57 22.54
CA ARG A 394 58.40 62.42 21.34
C ARG A 394 59.58 63.39 21.28
N ASP A 395 59.91 64.05 22.42
CA ASP A 395 60.95 65.02 22.48
C ASP A 395 62.35 64.40 22.31
N GLU A 396 62.52 63.17 22.81
CA GLU A 396 63.80 62.44 22.58
C GLU A 396 63.93 62.01 21.10
N ILE A 397 62.83 61.65 20.43
CA ILE A 397 62.84 61.34 18.99
C ILE A 397 63.20 62.62 18.20
N LEU A 398 62.59 63.76 18.50
CA LEU A 398 62.89 65.04 17.84
C LEU A 398 64.31 65.46 18.08
N ALA A 399 64.84 65.39 19.33
CA ALA A 399 66.24 65.69 19.66
C ALA A 399 67.21 64.72 18.95
N GLY A 400 66.83 63.40 18.83
CA GLY A 400 67.62 62.43 18.10
C GLY A 400 67.69 62.74 16.61
N ALA A 401 66.54 63.14 16.01
CA ALA A 401 66.45 63.55 14.62
C ALA A 401 67.32 64.78 14.30
N ARG A 402 67.31 65.78 15.19
CA ARG A 402 68.21 66.97 15.09
C ARG A 402 69.68 66.56 15.15
N ARG A 403 70.06 65.76 16.12
CA ARG A 403 71.48 65.34 16.32
C ARG A 403 72.02 64.57 15.09
N ARG A 404 71.19 63.75 14.44
CA ARG A 404 71.56 62.93 13.29
C ARG A 404 71.35 63.64 11.95
N ARG A 405 70.93 64.92 11.92
CA ARG A 405 70.55 65.64 10.70
C ARG A 405 69.64 64.83 9.80
N PHE A 406 68.54 64.38 10.39
CA PHE A 406 67.59 63.50 9.70
C PHE A 406 67.04 64.22 8.45
N PRO A 407 66.89 63.57 7.31
CA PRO A 407 66.54 64.21 6.01
C PRO A 407 65.06 64.65 5.90
N ILE A 408 64.42 64.92 7.02
CA ILE A 408 63.00 65.31 7.09
C ILE A 408 62.88 66.54 7.97
N SER A 409 61.97 67.45 7.58
CA SER A 409 61.72 68.67 8.37
C SER A 409 61.22 68.29 9.78
N GLU A 410 61.82 68.93 10.77
CA GLU A 410 61.45 68.79 12.17
C GLU A 410 59.97 69.09 12.40
N ILE A 411 59.46 70.09 11.69
CA ILE A 411 58.04 70.48 11.76
C ILE A 411 57.15 69.35 11.29
N GLU A 412 57.50 68.73 10.17
CA GLU A 412 56.74 67.61 9.63
C GLU A 412 56.79 66.40 10.57
N LEU A 413 57.95 66.10 11.13
CA LEU A 413 58.10 64.98 12.05
C LEU A 413 57.30 65.23 13.35
N ARG A 414 57.36 66.43 13.89
CA ARG A 414 56.64 66.84 15.09
C ARG A 414 55.14 66.76 14.89
N GLN A 415 54.66 67.29 13.76
CA GLN A 415 53.22 67.22 13.41
C GLN A 415 52.77 65.79 13.25
N THR A 416 53.53 64.94 12.57
CA THR A 416 53.11 63.51 12.33
C THR A 416 53.06 62.72 13.63
N LEU A 417 54.00 62.93 14.57
CA LEU A 417 53.96 62.31 15.89
C LEU A 417 52.86 62.88 16.76
N SER A 418 52.59 64.18 16.74
CA SER A 418 51.50 64.79 17.48
C SER A 418 50.12 64.36 16.98
N ASP A 419 49.91 64.39 15.66
CA ASP A 419 48.64 63.99 15.07
C ASP A 419 48.31 62.51 15.40
N ALA A 420 49.34 61.65 15.38
CA ALA A 420 49.14 60.22 15.71
C ALA A 420 48.81 60.01 17.19
N GLU A 421 49.53 60.74 18.11
CA GLU A 421 49.29 60.64 19.55
C GLU A 421 47.97 61.25 19.98
N MET A 422 47.47 62.30 19.34
CA MET A 422 46.17 62.89 19.59
C MET A 422 45.06 61.97 19.13
N THR A 423 45.19 61.32 17.95
CA THR A 423 44.23 60.35 17.47
C THR A 423 44.16 59.12 18.37
N LEU A 424 45.31 58.65 18.89
CA LEU A 424 45.35 57.54 19.84
C LEU A 424 44.78 57.90 21.22
N ALA A 425 44.80 59.23 21.56
CA ALA A 425 44.16 59.72 22.76
C ALA A 425 42.62 59.96 22.63
N GLY A 426 42.03 59.63 21.53
CA GLY A 426 40.60 59.69 21.33
C GLY A 426 40.06 60.82 20.45
N GLU A 427 40.94 61.52 19.74
CA GLU A 427 40.51 62.56 18.79
C GLU A 427 39.96 61.90 17.54
N LEU A 428 38.73 62.29 17.15
CA LEU A 428 38.04 61.73 15.98
C LEU A 428 38.77 62.10 14.69
N ILE A 429 39.16 61.10 13.93
CA ILE A 429 39.83 61.26 12.63
C ILE A 429 38.94 60.70 11.51
N ASP A 430 38.86 61.37 10.37
CA ASP A 430 38.21 60.87 9.19
C ASP A 430 39.15 60.00 8.32
N ASP A 431 38.61 59.28 7.37
CA ASP A 431 39.35 58.34 6.52
C ASP A 431 40.44 59.08 5.69
N ALA A 432 40.18 60.29 5.23
CA ALA A 432 41.06 61.05 4.40
C ALA A 432 42.26 61.52 5.24
N ARG A 433 42.03 61.98 6.46
CA ARG A 433 43.07 62.38 7.40
C ARG A 433 43.93 61.19 7.85
N LEU A 434 43.29 60.04 8.15
CA LEU A 434 44.00 58.80 8.49
C LEU A 434 44.92 58.36 7.34
N LEU A 435 44.46 58.34 6.10
CA LEU A 435 45.24 57.96 4.93
C LEU A 435 46.42 58.98 4.74
N THR A 436 46.18 60.25 4.97
CA THR A 436 47.21 61.29 4.87
C THR A 436 48.31 61.10 5.96
N LEU A 437 47.85 60.76 7.17
CA LEU A 437 48.77 60.53 8.30
C LEU A 437 49.64 59.29 8.07
N VAL A 438 49.00 58.17 7.64
CA VAL A 438 49.72 56.92 7.32
C VAL A 438 50.67 57.12 6.13
N SER A 439 50.26 57.89 5.12
CA SER A 439 51.10 58.19 3.97
C SER A 439 52.33 59.00 4.36
N ARG A 440 52.17 59.98 5.27
CA ARG A 440 53.34 60.77 5.87
C ARG A 440 54.27 59.85 6.65
N MET A 441 53.71 58.93 7.51
CA MET A 441 54.52 57.96 8.25
C MET A 441 55.29 57.03 7.30
N ARG A 442 54.67 56.55 6.23
CA ARG A 442 55.35 55.72 5.22
C ARG A 442 56.46 56.49 4.51
N ARG A 443 56.18 57.70 4.08
CA ARG A 443 57.21 58.60 3.47
C ARG A 443 58.40 58.86 4.38
N ILE A 444 58.20 59.17 5.65
CA ILE A 444 59.24 59.35 6.65
C ILE A 444 60.14 58.10 6.74
N ILE A 445 59.57 56.90 6.76
CA ILE A 445 60.32 55.65 6.81
C ILE A 445 61.06 55.38 5.49
N SER A 446 60.41 55.60 4.34
CA SER A 446 60.99 55.31 3.02
C SER A 446 62.20 56.27 2.68
N GLN A 447 62.09 57.56 2.99
CA GLN A 447 63.16 58.52 2.75
C GLN A 447 64.41 58.28 3.62
N THR A 448 64.25 57.44 4.62
CA THR A 448 65.33 57.07 5.52
C THR A 448 65.90 55.67 5.28
N ALA A 449 65.44 54.99 4.22
CA ALA A 449 66.08 53.77 3.82
C ALA A 449 67.51 54.05 3.25
N PRO A 450 68.51 53.26 3.62
CA PRO A 450 69.82 53.41 2.97
C PRO A 450 69.60 53.17 1.47
N ARG A 451 70.07 54.08 0.62
CA ARG A 451 70.20 53.81 -0.81
C ARG A 451 71.17 52.61 -0.96
N ALA A 452 70.65 51.49 -1.43
CA ALA A 452 71.41 50.30 -1.81
C ALA A 452 72.32 50.63 -2.99
#